data_2d2c374c6bd7149ea27df731f552934e
#
_entry.id   2d2c374c6bd7149ea27df731f552934e
#
_cell.length_a   1.000
_cell.length_b   1.000
_cell.length_c   1.000
_cell.angle_alpha   90.00
_cell.angle_beta   90.00
_cell.angle_gamma   90.00
#
_symmetry.space_group_name_H-M   'P 1'
#
loop_
_entity.id
_entity.type
_entity.pdbx_description
1 polymer ?
#
loop_
_entity_poly.entity_id
_entity_poly.type
_entity_poly.pdbx_seq_one_letter_code
_entity_poly.pdbx_strand_id
1 'polypeptide(L)'
;QSLVNLDARPAPAGSMTVVLGSGWPGILLHEAIGHGLEGDFNRKGTSAFSNMMGKQVAAKGITVVDDGTIENRRGSLNIDDEGNPTQKTVLIEEGVLVGYLQDTLNARLMNMSVTGNGRRESYAHSPIPRMTNTYMPNGKYDPKEIIGSVDNGLYAENFGGGQVDITS
;
A
#
# COMPACT_ATOMS: atom_id res chain seq x y z
N GLN A 1 -13.55 -7.81 -19.97
CA GLN A 1 -12.24 -7.17 -20.28
C GLN A 1 -11.87 -7.36 -21.78
N SER A 2 -11.85 -8.58 -22.29
CA SER A 2 -11.43 -8.84 -23.70
C SER A 2 -12.26 -8.09 -24.73
N LEU A 3 -13.59 -8.01 -24.58
CA LEU A 3 -14.47 -7.25 -25.46
C LEU A 3 -14.21 -5.73 -25.39
N VAL A 4 -13.98 -5.21 -24.21
CA VAL A 4 -13.63 -3.79 -24.01
C VAL A 4 -12.31 -3.45 -24.69
N ASN A 5 -11.35 -4.36 -24.64
CA ASN A 5 -10.03 -4.15 -25.25
C ASN A 5 -10.05 -4.14 -26.79
N LEU A 6 -11.10 -4.68 -27.43
CA LEU A 6 -11.24 -4.62 -28.89
C LEU A 6 -11.46 -3.19 -29.41
N ASP A 7 -12.10 -2.35 -28.62
CA ASP A 7 -12.38 -0.94 -28.94
C ASP A 7 -11.40 0.03 -28.24
N ALA A 8 -10.34 -0.51 -27.61
CA ALA A 8 -9.38 0.29 -26.89
C ALA A 8 -8.62 1.25 -27.82
N ARG A 9 -8.43 2.46 -27.34
CA ARG A 9 -7.60 3.49 -27.98
C ARG A 9 -6.32 3.71 -27.17
N PRO A 10 -5.22 4.13 -27.79
CA PRO A 10 -4.02 4.50 -27.06
C PRO A 10 -4.34 5.54 -25.99
N ALA A 11 -3.85 5.34 -24.76
CA ALA A 11 -3.97 6.33 -23.71
C ALA A 11 -3.15 7.58 -24.08
N PRO A 12 -3.62 8.78 -23.70
CA PRO A 12 -2.84 9.99 -23.91
C PRO A 12 -1.52 9.90 -23.14
N ALA A 13 -0.42 10.32 -23.76
CA ALA A 13 0.88 10.40 -23.12
C ALA A 13 1.12 11.83 -22.58
N GLY A 14 1.71 11.93 -21.41
CA GLY A 14 2.06 13.20 -20.78
C GLY A 14 1.70 13.26 -19.31
N SER A 15 2.01 14.38 -18.67
CA SER A 15 1.62 14.66 -17.29
C SER A 15 0.18 15.15 -17.25
N MET A 16 -0.67 14.49 -16.45
CA MET A 16 -2.09 14.85 -16.33
C MET A 16 -2.64 14.45 -14.97
N THR A 17 -3.79 15.03 -14.61
CA THR A 17 -4.52 14.58 -13.43
C THR A 17 -5.14 13.22 -13.67
N VAL A 18 -4.96 12.30 -12.72
CA VAL A 18 -5.55 10.97 -12.77
C VAL A 18 -6.40 10.74 -11.53
N VAL A 19 -7.66 10.35 -11.75
CA VAL A 19 -8.53 9.84 -10.68
C VAL A 19 -8.48 8.32 -10.73
N LEU A 20 -8.14 7.71 -9.61
CA LEU A 20 -8.12 6.27 -9.46
C LEU A 20 -9.47 5.79 -8.92
N GLY A 21 -10.08 4.83 -9.58
CA GLY A 21 -11.27 4.16 -9.08
C GLY A 21 -10.97 3.29 -7.85
N SER A 22 -12.01 2.86 -7.16
CA SER A 22 -11.89 1.91 -6.05
C SER A 22 -11.64 0.47 -6.56
N GLY A 23 -11.07 -0.39 -5.73
CA GLY A 23 -10.82 -1.79 -6.06
C GLY A 23 -9.45 -2.02 -6.70
N TRP A 24 -9.39 -2.56 -7.93
CA TRP A 24 -8.11 -2.89 -8.60
C TRP A 24 -7.10 -1.75 -8.72
N PRO A 25 -7.48 -0.48 -8.91
CA PRO A 25 -6.52 0.62 -8.81
C PRO A 25 -5.76 0.72 -7.48
N GLY A 26 -6.26 0.09 -6.42
CA GLY A 26 -5.53 -0.11 -5.16
C GLY A 26 -4.20 -0.87 -5.31
N ILE A 27 -3.94 -1.54 -6.46
CA ILE A 27 -2.63 -2.14 -6.75
C ILE A 27 -1.52 -1.09 -6.77
N LEU A 28 -1.79 0.14 -7.19
CA LEU A 28 -0.81 1.23 -7.11
C LEU A 28 -0.45 1.57 -5.66
N LEU A 29 -1.42 1.52 -4.75
CA LEU A 29 -1.16 1.70 -3.32
C LEU A 29 -0.27 0.57 -2.79
N HIS A 30 -0.56 -0.67 -3.18
CA HIS A 30 0.25 -1.84 -2.82
C HIS A 30 1.69 -1.69 -3.30
N GLU A 31 1.89 -1.43 -4.59
CA GLU A 31 3.21 -1.37 -5.21
C GLU A 31 4.01 -0.12 -4.80
N ALA A 32 3.40 1.08 -4.88
CA ALA A 32 4.11 2.33 -4.66
C ALA A 32 4.30 2.66 -3.18
N ILE A 33 3.37 2.27 -2.32
CA ILE A 33 3.37 2.63 -0.89
C ILE A 33 3.64 1.42 -0.02
N GLY A 34 2.90 0.34 -0.20
CA GLY A 34 2.94 -0.82 0.67
C GLY A 34 4.33 -1.45 0.76
N HIS A 35 4.94 -1.82 -0.35
CA HIS A 35 6.30 -2.35 -0.37
C HIS A 35 7.32 -1.33 0.13
N GLY A 36 7.13 -0.04 -0.15
CA GLY A 36 7.99 1.02 0.35
C GLY A 36 7.97 1.16 1.88
N LEU A 37 6.92 0.67 2.55
CA LEU A 37 6.77 0.74 4.00
C LEU A 37 7.11 -0.57 4.73
N GLU A 38 7.64 -1.57 4.05
CA GLU A 38 8.19 -2.77 4.68
C GLU A 38 9.45 -2.44 5.47
N GLY A 39 9.52 -2.94 6.70
CA GLY A 39 10.53 -2.52 7.69
C GLY A 39 11.97 -2.86 7.30
N ASP A 40 12.20 -3.95 6.59
CA ASP A 40 13.55 -4.37 6.19
C ASP A 40 14.18 -3.43 5.15
N PHE A 41 13.41 -2.93 4.18
CA PHE A 41 13.88 -1.91 3.22
C PHE A 41 14.16 -0.58 3.92
N ASN A 42 13.29 -0.19 4.86
CA ASN A 42 13.46 1.04 5.63
C ASN A 42 14.66 0.98 6.57
N ARG A 43 14.89 -0.15 7.23
CA ARG A 43 16.08 -0.37 8.08
C ARG A 43 17.38 -0.34 7.27
N LYS A 44 17.37 -0.91 6.06
CA LYS A 44 18.53 -0.91 5.14
C LYS A 44 18.75 0.44 4.46
N GLY A 45 17.81 1.38 4.55
CA GLY A 45 17.90 2.69 3.90
C GLY A 45 17.67 2.64 2.38
N THR A 46 17.03 1.59 1.87
CA THR A 46 16.79 1.36 0.43
C THR A 46 15.39 1.78 -0.03
N SER A 47 14.51 2.16 0.87
CA SER A 47 13.19 2.70 0.54
C SER A 47 13.21 4.23 0.47
N ALA A 48 12.39 4.81 -0.40
CA ALA A 48 12.11 6.25 -0.43
C ALA A 48 11.53 6.79 0.89
N PHE A 49 10.93 5.92 1.72
CA PHE A 49 10.36 6.26 3.03
C PHE A 49 11.36 6.11 4.19
N SER A 50 12.60 5.73 3.92
CA SER A 50 13.61 5.58 4.96
C SER A 50 13.86 6.91 5.68
N ASN A 51 13.84 6.88 7.02
CA ASN A 51 14.01 8.07 7.88
C ASN A 51 12.92 9.15 7.70
N MET A 52 11.73 8.75 7.23
CA MET A 52 10.59 9.66 7.02
C MET A 52 9.54 9.59 8.14
N MET A 53 9.75 8.79 9.19
CA MET A 53 8.85 8.74 10.35
C MET A 53 8.57 10.14 10.91
N GLY A 54 7.28 10.45 11.11
CA GLY A 54 6.81 11.76 11.57
C GLY A 54 6.80 12.86 10.50
N LYS A 55 7.20 12.57 9.27
CA LYS A 55 7.18 13.55 8.17
C LYS A 55 5.94 13.38 7.28
N GLN A 56 5.57 14.46 6.63
CA GLN A 56 4.52 14.47 5.61
C GLN A 56 5.03 13.72 4.37
N VAL A 57 4.38 12.64 4.00
CA VAL A 57 4.71 11.79 2.83
C VAL A 57 3.57 11.67 1.83
N ALA A 58 2.37 12.11 2.22
CA ALA A 58 1.19 12.15 1.35
C ALA A 58 0.39 13.44 1.61
N ALA A 59 -0.59 13.71 0.78
CA ALA A 59 -1.48 14.86 0.98
C ALA A 59 -2.24 14.73 2.31
N LYS A 60 -2.55 15.87 2.93
CA LYS A 60 -3.35 15.92 4.16
C LYS A 60 -4.71 15.24 3.92
N GLY A 61 -5.16 14.47 4.87
CA GLY A 61 -6.41 13.70 4.79
C GLY A 61 -6.21 12.29 4.20
N ILE A 62 -5.00 11.93 3.76
CA ILE A 62 -4.68 10.58 3.30
C ILE A 62 -4.24 9.72 4.49
N THR A 63 -4.97 8.64 4.70
CA THR A 63 -4.63 7.60 5.69
C THR A 63 -4.45 6.27 4.97
N VAL A 64 -3.40 5.53 5.31
CA VAL A 64 -3.10 4.21 4.75
C VAL A 64 -2.93 3.22 5.88
N VAL A 65 -3.58 2.09 5.75
CA VAL A 65 -3.65 1.03 6.77
C VAL A 65 -3.28 -0.30 6.14
N ASP A 66 -2.58 -1.15 6.88
CA ASP A 66 -2.47 -2.58 6.61
C ASP A 66 -3.20 -3.34 7.73
N ASP A 67 -4.11 -4.24 7.36
CA ASP A 67 -4.99 -4.91 8.32
C ASP A 67 -5.16 -6.40 8.00
N GLY A 68 -4.48 -7.22 8.78
CA GLY A 68 -4.57 -8.68 8.67
C GLY A 68 -5.82 -9.28 9.32
N THR A 69 -6.62 -8.49 10.03
CA THR A 69 -7.76 -8.98 10.82
C THR A 69 -9.10 -8.94 10.07
N ILE A 70 -9.13 -8.42 8.84
CA ILE A 70 -10.37 -8.30 8.07
C ILE A 70 -10.85 -9.69 7.66
N GLU A 71 -12.04 -10.08 8.09
CA GLU A 71 -12.61 -11.40 7.82
C GLU A 71 -12.76 -11.66 6.31
N ASN A 72 -12.51 -12.90 5.89
CA ASN A 72 -12.72 -13.38 4.52
C ASN A 72 -11.95 -12.62 3.42
N ARG A 73 -10.83 -11.96 3.76
CA ARG A 73 -9.93 -11.36 2.79
C ARG A 73 -8.72 -12.26 2.52
N ARG A 74 -8.21 -12.22 1.30
CA ARG A 74 -7.10 -13.09 0.87
C ARG A 74 -5.79 -12.82 1.64
N GLY A 75 -5.55 -11.58 2.04
CA GLY A 75 -4.37 -11.19 2.80
C GLY A 75 -4.48 -11.41 4.31
N SER A 76 -5.66 -11.81 4.81
CA SER A 76 -5.90 -11.93 6.25
C SER A 76 -5.27 -13.18 6.84
N LEU A 77 -4.76 -13.04 8.05
CA LEU A 77 -4.10 -14.08 8.83
C LEU A 77 -4.50 -13.93 10.30
N ASN A 78 -4.56 -15.04 11.04
CA ASN A 78 -4.71 -14.97 12.49
C ASN A 78 -3.37 -14.68 13.18
N ILE A 79 -2.32 -15.33 12.70
CA ILE A 79 -0.94 -15.17 13.15
C ILE A 79 -0.03 -15.12 11.92
N ASP A 80 1.09 -14.43 12.02
CA ASP A 80 2.12 -14.42 10.99
C ASP A 80 3.01 -15.68 11.05
N ASP A 81 3.98 -15.82 10.15
CA ASP A 81 4.88 -16.99 10.10
C ASP A 81 5.93 -17.02 11.23
N GLU A 82 5.93 -16.02 12.10
CA GLU A 82 6.74 -15.96 13.32
C GLU A 82 5.91 -16.22 14.59
N GLY A 83 4.59 -16.43 14.45
CA GLY A 83 3.66 -16.67 15.55
C GLY A 83 3.11 -15.40 16.21
N ASN A 84 3.36 -14.23 15.65
CA ASN A 84 2.80 -12.99 16.16
C ASN A 84 1.35 -12.80 15.67
N PRO A 85 0.42 -12.36 16.54
CA PRO A 85 -0.93 -12.00 16.11
C PRO A 85 -0.87 -10.91 15.05
N THR A 86 -1.67 -11.05 13.97
CA THR A 86 -1.86 -9.95 13.04
C THR A 86 -2.72 -8.87 13.65
N GLN A 87 -2.58 -7.66 13.15
CA GLN A 87 -3.29 -6.50 13.68
C GLN A 87 -3.63 -5.50 12.58
N LYS A 88 -4.39 -4.49 12.93
CA LYS A 88 -4.57 -3.29 12.11
C LYS A 88 -3.44 -2.32 12.42
N THR A 89 -2.59 -2.06 11.44
CA THR A 89 -1.44 -1.16 11.55
C THR A 89 -1.68 0.08 10.71
N VAL A 90 -1.69 1.26 11.32
CA VAL A 90 -1.72 2.53 10.60
C VAL A 90 -0.31 2.85 10.14
N LEU A 91 -0.14 3.04 8.85
CA LEU A 91 1.14 3.33 8.21
C LEU A 91 1.31 4.83 7.95
N ILE A 92 0.29 5.44 7.36
CA ILE A 92 0.21 6.88 7.13
C ILE A 92 -1.09 7.37 7.77
N GLU A 93 -1.02 8.43 8.55
CA GLU A 93 -2.18 9.07 9.18
C GLU A 93 -2.22 10.54 8.79
N GLU A 94 -3.33 10.98 8.20
CA GLU A 94 -3.50 12.37 7.72
C GLU A 94 -2.32 12.87 6.87
N GLY A 95 -1.72 11.97 6.09
CA GLY A 95 -0.56 12.24 5.25
C GLY A 95 0.80 12.11 5.91
N VAL A 96 0.86 11.90 7.22
CA VAL A 96 2.10 11.75 7.99
C VAL A 96 2.45 10.27 8.13
N LEU A 97 3.70 9.91 7.89
CA LEU A 97 4.20 8.54 8.11
C LEU A 97 4.31 8.26 9.62
N VAL A 98 3.56 7.27 10.10
CA VAL A 98 3.47 6.92 11.53
C VAL A 98 3.87 5.47 11.84
N GLY A 99 4.06 4.63 10.82
CA GLY A 99 4.39 3.23 11.03
C GLY A 99 5.07 2.57 9.83
N TYR A 100 5.74 1.46 10.10
CA TYR A 100 6.25 0.51 9.11
C TYR A 100 5.67 -0.88 9.41
N LEU A 101 5.62 -1.73 8.38
CA LEU A 101 5.33 -3.15 8.53
C LEU A 101 6.56 -3.87 9.10
N GLN A 102 6.40 -4.57 10.21
CA GLN A 102 7.51 -5.15 10.95
C GLN A 102 7.34 -6.65 11.18
N ASP A 103 8.43 -7.39 10.94
CA ASP A 103 8.68 -8.71 11.52
C ASP A 103 9.43 -8.56 12.86
N THR A 104 9.70 -9.64 13.53
CA THR A 104 10.39 -9.66 14.83
C THR A 104 11.83 -9.12 14.73
N LEU A 105 12.56 -9.48 13.67
CA LEU A 105 13.95 -9.06 13.49
C LEU A 105 14.06 -7.55 13.24
N ASN A 106 13.30 -7.03 12.28
CA ASN A 106 13.37 -5.63 11.91
C ASN A 106 12.79 -4.72 12.99
N ALA A 107 11.69 -5.14 13.65
CA ALA A 107 11.15 -4.44 14.81
C ALA A 107 12.21 -4.24 15.91
N ARG A 108 12.91 -5.33 16.27
CA ARG A 108 13.99 -5.27 17.27
C ARG A 108 15.13 -4.34 16.85
N LEU A 109 15.60 -4.44 15.61
CA LEU A 109 16.72 -3.66 15.10
C LEU A 109 16.38 -2.17 14.92
N MET A 110 15.13 -1.84 14.71
CA MET A 110 14.62 -0.47 14.58
C MET A 110 14.07 0.10 15.89
N ASN A 111 14.09 -0.70 16.99
CA ASN A 111 13.48 -0.35 18.26
C ASN A 111 11.98 0.02 18.11
N MET A 112 11.26 -0.79 17.37
CA MET A 112 9.81 -0.66 17.10
C MET A 112 9.07 -1.91 17.58
N SER A 113 7.75 -1.85 17.60
CA SER A 113 6.90 -3.00 17.90
C SER A 113 6.71 -3.88 16.66
N VAL A 114 6.54 -5.20 16.85
CA VAL A 114 6.10 -6.11 15.80
C VAL A 114 4.67 -5.77 15.35
N THR A 115 4.36 -6.01 14.09
CA THR A 115 3.04 -5.70 13.53
C THR A 115 2.29 -6.94 13.02
N GLY A 116 2.88 -8.14 13.20
CA GLY A 116 2.29 -9.39 12.70
C GLY A 116 2.36 -9.51 11.18
N ASN A 117 3.42 -8.96 10.59
CA ASN A 117 3.65 -8.95 9.15
C ASN A 117 4.84 -9.82 8.72
N GLY A 118 5.39 -10.65 9.63
CA GLY A 118 6.47 -11.58 9.32
C GLY A 118 5.97 -12.71 8.45
N ARG A 119 6.27 -12.71 7.14
CA ARG A 119 5.80 -13.72 6.19
C ARG A 119 6.94 -14.30 5.39
N ARG A 120 6.85 -15.60 5.08
CA ARG A 120 7.82 -16.30 4.26
C ARG A 120 7.23 -16.73 2.92
N GLU A 121 8.07 -16.76 1.92
CA GLU A 121 7.70 -17.25 0.60
C GLU A 121 7.40 -18.75 0.62
N SER A 122 8.21 -19.52 1.34
CA SER A 122 8.04 -20.94 1.55
C SER A 122 8.76 -21.39 2.81
N TYR A 123 8.63 -22.68 3.16
CA TYR A 123 9.34 -23.28 4.31
C TYR A 123 10.87 -23.11 4.25
N ALA A 124 11.44 -22.93 3.07
CA ALA A 124 12.88 -22.78 2.87
C ALA A 124 13.38 -21.34 3.04
N HIS A 125 12.48 -20.38 3.26
CA HIS A 125 12.80 -18.97 3.36
C HIS A 125 12.58 -18.43 4.77
N SER A 126 13.42 -17.51 5.20
CA SER A 126 13.21 -16.76 6.44
C SER A 126 12.02 -15.81 6.27
N PRO A 127 11.22 -15.57 7.32
CA PRO A 127 10.19 -14.53 7.31
C PRO A 127 10.81 -13.16 7.08
N ILE A 128 10.10 -12.32 6.35
CA ILE A 128 10.43 -10.92 6.13
C ILE A 128 9.14 -10.10 6.24
N PRO A 129 9.20 -8.79 6.48
CA PRO A 129 8.00 -7.96 6.51
C PRO A 129 7.26 -8.00 5.19
N ARG A 130 5.96 -8.26 5.22
CA ARG A 130 5.08 -8.27 4.04
C ARG A 130 3.70 -7.76 4.42
N MET A 131 3.06 -7.11 3.44
CA MET A 131 1.68 -6.65 3.58
C MET A 131 0.69 -7.78 3.85
N THR A 132 -0.40 -7.44 4.52
CA THR A 132 -1.62 -8.24 4.62
C THR A 132 -2.69 -7.63 3.69
N ASN A 133 -3.64 -6.89 4.19
CA ASN A 133 -4.57 -6.14 3.37
C ASN A 133 -4.28 -4.65 3.50
N THR A 134 -3.55 -4.10 2.55
CA THR A 134 -3.22 -2.68 2.53
C THR A 134 -4.28 -1.90 1.77
N TYR A 135 -4.84 -0.89 2.40
CA TYR A 135 -5.89 -0.07 1.81
C TYR A 135 -5.88 1.36 2.34
N MET A 136 -6.54 2.23 1.59
CA MET A 136 -6.86 3.59 2.00
C MET A 136 -8.33 3.62 2.43
N PRO A 137 -8.63 3.94 3.70
CA PRO A 137 -10.01 4.15 4.15
C PRO A 137 -10.70 5.25 3.36
N ASN A 138 -12.02 5.20 3.32
CA ASN A 138 -12.81 6.25 2.70
C ASN A 138 -12.50 7.60 3.35
N GLY A 139 -12.26 8.61 2.51
CA GLY A 139 -12.19 9.99 2.92
C GLY A 139 -13.58 10.62 3.10
N LYS A 140 -13.60 11.92 3.23
CA LYS A 140 -14.85 12.69 3.46
C LYS A 140 -15.59 13.10 2.17
N TYR A 141 -14.98 12.89 1.01
CA TYR A 141 -15.56 13.29 -0.27
C TYR A 141 -16.27 12.11 -0.95
N ASP A 142 -17.40 12.38 -1.59
CA ASP A 142 -18.07 11.39 -2.43
C ASP A 142 -17.23 11.11 -3.69
N PRO A 143 -17.11 9.85 -4.14
CA PRO A 143 -16.36 9.51 -5.36
C PRO A 143 -16.82 10.28 -6.60
N LYS A 144 -18.11 10.61 -6.74
CA LYS A 144 -18.64 11.40 -7.86
C LYS A 144 -18.20 12.85 -7.79
N GLU A 145 -18.07 13.41 -6.58
CA GLU A 145 -17.54 14.75 -6.39
C GLU A 145 -16.06 14.80 -6.80
N ILE A 146 -15.28 13.79 -6.43
CA ILE A 146 -13.86 13.69 -6.83
C ILE A 146 -13.74 13.63 -8.35
N ILE A 147 -14.50 12.77 -9.03
CA ILE A 147 -14.49 12.66 -10.49
C ILE A 147 -14.94 13.99 -11.11
N GLY A 148 -16.02 14.59 -10.62
CA GLY A 148 -16.58 15.83 -11.11
C GLY A 148 -15.70 17.07 -10.87
N SER A 149 -14.70 16.98 -9.98
CA SER A 149 -13.77 18.08 -9.69
C SER A 149 -12.63 18.21 -10.71
N VAL A 150 -12.49 17.27 -11.64
CA VAL A 150 -11.42 17.24 -12.63
C VAL A 150 -11.97 17.63 -14.00
N ASP A 151 -11.63 18.83 -14.48
CA ASP A 151 -12.06 19.33 -15.79
C ASP A 151 -11.37 18.62 -16.95
N ASN A 152 -10.10 18.24 -16.77
CA ASN A 152 -9.30 17.53 -17.77
C ASN A 152 -8.34 16.55 -17.10
N GLY A 153 -8.51 15.27 -17.38
CA GLY A 153 -7.74 14.21 -16.76
C GLY A 153 -8.16 12.81 -17.24
N LEU A 154 -7.63 11.80 -16.59
CA LEU A 154 -7.94 10.41 -16.83
C LEU A 154 -8.65 9.80 -15.62
N TYR A 155 -9.75 9.10 -15.84
CA TYR A 155 -10.34 8.23 -14.83
C TYR A 155 -9.92 6.79 -15.08
N ALA A 156 -9.07 6.27 -14.20
CA ALA A 156 -8.63 4.87 -14.24
C ALA A 156 -9.59 4.02 -13.40
N GLU A 157 -10.64 3.52 -14.04
CA GLU A 157 -11.67 2.70 -13.40
C GLU A 157 -11.12 1.35 -12.97
N ASN A 158 -10.19 0.78 -13.78
CA ASN A 158 -9.62 -0.54 -13.53
C ASN A 158 -8.21 -0.66 -14.11
N PHE A 159 -7.42 -1.61 -13.59
CA PHE A 159 -6.08 -1.94 -14.08
C PHE A 159 -6.01 -3.40 -14.52
N GLY A 160 -5.25 -3.66 -15.58
CA GLY A 160 -4.91 -5.01 -16.04
C GLY A 160 -3.66 -5.60 -15.41
N GLY A 161 -2.92 -4.80 -14.66
CA GLY A 161 -1.67 -5.14 -13.97
C GLY A 161 -0.82 -3.90 -13.75
N GLY A 162 0.26 -4.03 -12.98
CA GLY A 162 1.20 -2.95 -12.71
C GLY A 162 2.51 -3.49 -12.13
N GLN A 163 3.56 -2.68 -12.25
CA GLN A 163 4.85 -2.91 -11.63
C GLN A 163 5.43 -1.55 -11.24
N VAL A 164 6.04 -1.46 -10.08
CA VAL A 164 6.68 -0.25 -9.57
C VAL A 164 8.08 -0.58 -9.07
N ASP A 165 9.03 0.29 -9.36
CA ASP A 165 10.35 0.27 -8.72
C ASP A 165 10.27 1.10 -7.43
N ILE A 166 10.48 0.46 -6.29
CA ILE A 166 10.39 1.09 -4.96
C ILE A 166 11.64 1.86 -4.56
N THR A 167 12.69 1.81 -5.35
CA THR A 167 14.00 2.41 -5.06
C THR A 167 14.22 3.76 -5.72
N SER A 168 13.37 4.18 -6.61
CA SER A 168 13.49 5.42 -7.40
C SER A 168 12.43 6.45 -7.05
#